data_07bcb3da51daea10a6d6b74eb54f3beb
#
_entry.id   07bcb3da51daea10a6d6b74eb54f3beb
#
_cell.length_a   1.000
_cell.length_b   1.000
_cell.length_c   1.000
_cell.angle_alpha   90.00
_cell.angle_beta   90.00
_cell.angle_gamma   90.00
#
_symmetry.space_group_name_H-M   'P 1'
#
loop_
_entity.id
_entity.type
_entity.pdbx_description
1 polymer ?
#
loop_
_entity_poly.entity_id
_entity_poly.type
_entity_poly.pdbx_seq_one_letter_code
_entity_poly.pdbx_strand_id
1 'polypeptide(L)'
;EISREKNRLEILLHNMSDGVISFDKDGDLMLANAAAATMLDVEEMNMTFTEFIRKYDINSGVYLDMGNEPSKKVTFPVGKQFINANFSPYYDKKGEIEGLVVVLQDITEQKKLDDMRKEFVANVSHELRTPLTTVKSYTETLLDGAMEEKELATEFLSIINSEADRMAFLVR
;
A
#
# COMPACT_ATOMS: atom_id res chain seq x y z
N GLU A 1 32.56 8.92 -26.75
CA GLU A 1 32.34 8.57 -25.32
C GLU A 1 30.87 8.84 -24.90
N ILE A 2 30.36 10.04 -25.14
CA ILE A 2 28.98 10.46 -24.81
C ILE A 2 27.91 9.56 -25.46
N SER A 3 28.13 9.10 -26.71
CA SER A 3 27.19 8.23 -27.42
C SER A 3 27.08 6.82 -26.82
N ARG A 4 28.14 6.30 -26.21
CA ARG A 4 28.14 4.98 -25.55
C ARG A 4 27.44 5.02 -24.20
N GLU A 5 27.62 6.07 -23.45
CA GLU A 5 26.93 6.26 -22.17
C GLU A 5 25.44 6.49 -22.38
N LYS A 6 25.06 7.26 -23.40
CA LYS A 6 23.66 7.47 -23.76
C LYS A 6 22.98 6.15 -24.12
N ASN A 7 23.57 5.36 -25.01
CA ASN A 7 23.02 4.04 -25.38
C ASN A 7 22.91 3.09 -24.19
N ARG A 8 23.87 3.13 -23.27
CA ARG A 8 23.85 2.30 -22.06
C ARG A 8 22.71 2.69 -21.14
N LEU A 9 22.47 3.98 -20.95
CA LEU A 9 21.35 4.52 -20.19
C LEU A 9 20.00 4.15 -20.82
N GLU A 10 19.86 4.28 -22.13
CA GLU A 10 18.65 3.89 -22.86
C GLU A 10 18.33 2.40 -22.68
N ILE A 11 19.33 1.53 -22.77
CA ILE A 11 19.16 0.09 -22.56
C ILE A 11 18.74 -0.20 -21.12
N LEU A 12 19.33 0.47 -20.13
CA LEU A 12 18.98 0.30 -18.73
C LEU A 12 17.52 0.73 -18.47
N LEU A 13 17.13 1.90 -18.94
CA LEU A 13 15.77 2.43 -18.81
C LEU A 13 14.74 1.55 -19.51
N HIS A 14 15.10 0.95 -20.66
CA HIS A 14 14.19 0.09 -21.42
C HIS A 14 13.95 -1.26 -20.71
N ASN A 15 14.93 -1.77 -19.97
CA ASN A 15 14.83 -3.06 -19.26
C ASN A 15 14.41 -2.92 -17.80
N MET A 16 14.14 -1.71 -17.30
CA MET A 16 13.61 -1.50 -15.96
C MET A 16 12.14 -1.90 -15.90
N SER A 17 11.78 -2.60 -14.83
CA SER A 17 10.37 -2.91 -14.50
C SER A 17 9.64 -1.68 -13.96
N ASP A 18 10.36 -0.76 -13.35
CA ASP A 18 9.82 0.49 -12.82
C ASP A 18 9.64 1.51 -13.95
N GLY A 19 8.55 2.27 -13.89
CA GLY A 19 8.33 3.40 -14.79
C GLY A 19 9.19 4.58 -14.36
N VAL A 20 9.83 5.25 -15.31
CA VAL A 20 10.61 6.46 -15.06
C VAL A 20 10.11 7.56 -15.98
N ILE A 21 9.80 8.71 -15.40
CA ILE A 21 9.39 9.91 -16.11
C ILE A 21 10.26 11.07 -15.60
N SER A 22 10.66 11.96 -16.48
CA SER A 22 11.37 13.18 -16.11
C SER A 22 10.70 14.38 -16.75
N PHE A 23 10.53 15.43 -15.96
CA PHE A 23 10.04 16.75 -16.39
C PHE A 23 11.12 17.80 -16.12
N ASP A 24 11.17 18.81 -16.96
CA ASP A 24 12.02 19.96 -16.71
C ASP A 24 11.38 20.93 -15.69
N LYS A 25 12.06 22.04 -15.43
CA LYS A 25 11.59 23.08 -14.49
C LYS A 25 10.27 23.75 -14.92
N ASP A 26 9.96 23.75 -16.21
CA ASP A 26 8.75 24.34 -16.78
C ASP A 26 7.59 23.31 -16.82
N GLY A 27 7.87 22.05 -16.46
CA GLY A 27 6.92 20.95 -16.41
C GLY A 27 6.76 20.22 -17.73
N ASP A 28 7.64 20.46 -18.68
CA ASP A 28 7.63 19.77 -19.96
C ASP A 28 8.29 18.39 -19.85
N LEU A 29 7.75 17.40 -20.57
CA LEU A 29 8.24 16.03 -20.57
C LEU A 29 9.61 15.95 -21.23
N MET A 30 10.60 15.48 -20.47
CA MET A 30 11.97 15.27 -20.96
C MET A 30 12.23 13.81 -21.34
N LEU A 31 11.70 12.88 -20.56
CA LEU A 31 11.94 11.45 -20.74
C LEU A 31 10.80 10.64 -20.12
N ALA A 32 10.43 9.55 -20.79
CA ALA A 32 9.63 8.48 -20.22
C ALA A 32 10.08 7.14 -20.79
N ASN A 33 10.18 6.11 -19.95
CA ASN A 33 10.47 4.77 -20.43
C ASN A 33 9.19 3.99 -20.78
N ALA A 34 9.33 2.85 -21.44
CA ALA A 34 8.21 2.02 -21.87
C ALA A 34 7.38 1.50 -20.68
N ALA A 35 8.02 1.19 -19.54
CA ALA A 35 7.34 0.74 -18.34
C ALA A 35 6.39 1.82 -17.80
N ALA A 36 6.77 3.10 -17.85
CA ALA A 36 5.90 4.20 -17.43
C ALA A 36 4.63 4.28 -18.29
N ALA A 37 4.75 4.18 -19.61
CA ALA A 37 3.61 4.20 -20.52
C ALA A 37 2.66 3.01 -20.26
N THR A 38 3.21 1.83 -20.04
CA THR A 38 2.44 0.62 -19.71
C THR A 38 1.70 0.76 -18.36
N MET A 39 2.38 1.23 -17.32
CA MET A 39 1.78 1.41 -15.99
C MET A 39 0.69 2.48 -15.96
N LEU A 40 0.82 3.50 -16.80
CA LEU A 40 -0.13 4.61 -16.90
C LEU A 40 -1.26 4.35 -17.91
N ASP A 41 -1.26 3.18 -18.55
CA ASP A 41 -2.24 2.78 -19.56
C ASP A 41 -2.36 3.82 -20.68
N VAL A 42 -1.21 4.22 -21.25
CA VAL A 42 -1.12 5.14 -22.38
C VAL A 42 -0.27 4.52 -23.48
N GLU A 43 -0.63 4.78 -24.73
CA GLU A 43 0.15 4.29 -25.88
C GLU A 43 1.51 4.96 -25.95
N GLU A 44 1.54 6.28 -25.72
CA GLU A 44 2.75 7.09 -25.72
C GLU A 44 2.66 8.16 -24.61
N MET A 45 3.74 8.35 -23.87
CA MET A 45 3.85 9.44 -22.91
C MET A 45 4.10 10.75 -23.67
N ASN A 46 3.08 11.59 -23.70
CA ASN A 46 3.15 12.92 -24.28
C ASN A 46 2.26 13.87 -23.49
N MET A 47 2.61 14.11 -22.24
CA MET A 47 1.86 15.01 -21.35
C MET A 47 2.80 15.83 -20.49
N THR A 48 2.41 17.05 -20.19
CA THR A 48 3.09 17.90 -19.21
C THR A 48 2.86 17.39 -17.79
N PHE A 49 3.68 17.86 -16.85
CA PHE A 49 3.52 17.55 -15.43
C PHE A 49 2.13 17.93 -14.90
N THR A 50 1.61 19.07 -15.30
CA THR A 50 0.26 19.53 -14.90
C THR A 50 -0.83 18.61 -15.41
N GLU A 51 -0.72 18.12 -16.65
CA GLU A 51 -1.66 17.17 -17.23
C GLU A 51 -1.56 15.81 -16.53
N PHE A 52 -0.35 15.37 -16.20
CA PHE A 52 -0.10 14.14 -15.46
C PHE A 52 -0.78 14.17 -14.08
N ILE A 53 -0.56 15.22 -13.30
CA ILE A 53 -1.19 15.38 -11.98
C ILE A 53 -2.72 15.39 -12.08
N ARG A 54 -3.26 16.13 -13.05
CA ARG A 54 -4.71 16.25 -13.24
C ARG A 54 -5.34 14.93 -13.69
N LYS A 55 -4.71 14.22 -14.62
CA LYS A 55 -5.22 12.97 -15.17
C LYS A 55 -5.36 11.88 -14.12
N TYR A 56 -4.41 11.79 -13.19
CA TYR A 56 -4.38 10.75 -12.16
C TYR A 56 -4.82 11.24 -10.77
N ASP A 57 -5.44 12.45 -10.71
CA ASP A 57 -5.95 13.07 -9.48
C ASP A 57 -4.91 13.11 -8.34
N ILE A 58 -3.67 13.40 -8.71
CA ILE A 58 -2.56 13.52 -7.77
C ILE A 58 -2.64 14.89 -7.10
N ASN A 59 -2.71 14.92 -5.78
CA ASN A 59 -2.81 16.18 -5.03
C ASN A 59 -1.65 17.13 -5.36
N SER A 60 -1.97 18.34 -5.82
CA SER A 60 -1.01 19.36 -6.25
C SER A 60 -0.02 19.83 -5.17
N GLY A 61 -0.24 19.48 -3.90
CA GLY A 61 0.73 19.68 -2.83
C GLY A 61 2.10 19.05 -3.07
N VAL A 62 2.19 18.13 -4.05
CA VAL A 62 3.48 17.55 -4.51
C VAL A 62 4.44 18.63 -5.00
N TYR A 63 3.96 19.69 -5.64
CA TYR A 63 4.81 20.74 -6.21
C TYR A 63 5.25 21.80 -5.19
N LEU A 64 4.37 22.12 -4.23
CA LEU A 64 4.60 23.20 -3.26
C LEU A 64 5.51 22.78 -2.11
N ASP A 65 5.56 21.48 -1.78
CA ASP A 65 6.37 20.96 -0.66
C ASP A 65 7.77 20.48 -1.07
N MET A 66 8.11 20.49 -2.36
CA MET A 66 9.41 20.01 -2.84
C MET A 66 10.62 20.80 -2.34
N GLY A 67 10.41 22.00 -1.80
CA GLY A 67 11.48 22.77 -1.17
C GLY A 67 11.94 22.28 0.20
N ASN A 68 11.11 21.46 0.87
CA ASN A 68 11.35 21.00 2.24
C ASN A 68 11.62 19.51 2.37
N GLU A 69 11.23 18.69 1.38
CA GLU A 69 11.43 17.22 1.40
C GLU A 69 12.18 16.74 0.16
N PRO A 70 13.17 15.85 0.33
CA PRO A 70 13.99 15.34 -0.78
C PRO A 70 13.21 14.45 -1.76
N SER A 71 12.06 13.92 -1.35
CA SER A 71 11.18 13.13 -2.22
C SER A 71 9.78 13.01 -1.61
N LYS A 72 8.76 12.88 -2.46
CA LYS A 72 7.37 12.67 -2.05
C LYS A 72 6.79 11.44 -2.73
N LYS A 73 6.10 10.60 -1.95
CA LYS A 73 5.44 9.38 -2.45
C LYS A 73 3.93 9.58 -2.48
N VAL A 74 3.32 9.19 -3.59
CA VAL A 74 1.86 9.20 -3.77
C VAL A 74 1.42 7.91 -4.42
N THR A 75 0.35 7.31 -3.91
CA THR A 75 -0.26 6.12 -4.51
C THR A 75 -1.58 6.50 -5.15
N PHE A 76 -1.80 6.10 -6.40
CA PHE A 76 -3.03 6.35 -7.13
C PHE A 76 -3.44 5.13 -7.96
N PRO A 77 -4.75 4.98 -8.26
CA PRO A 77 -5.23 3.89 -9.10
C PRO A 77 -5.08 4.23 -10.59
N VAL A 78 -4.72 3.21 -11.38
CA VAL A 78 -4.79 3.24 -12.85
C VAL A 78 -5.53 1.98 -13.30
N GLY A 79 -6.80 2.12 -13.69
CA GLY A 79 -7.66 0.98 -13.97
C GLY A 79 -7.80 0.07 -12.73
N LYS A 80 -7.29 -1.17 -12.84
CA LYS A 80 -7.27 -2.15 -11.73
C LYS A 80 -5.95 -2.19 -10.96
N GLN A 81 -4.98 -1.40 -11.38
CA GLN A 81 -3.65 -1.36 -10.79
C GLN A 81 -3.54 -0.22 -9.76
N PHE A 82 -2.65 -0.39 -8.79
CA PHE A 82 -2.24 0.66 -7.87
C PHE A 82 -0.79 1.02 -8.14
N ILE A 83 -0.58 2.26 -8.54
CA ILE A 83 0.75 2.79 -8.86
C ILE A 83 1.23 3.66 -7.72
N ASN A 84 2.44 3.38 -7.24
CA ASN A 84 3.16 4.24 -6.32
C ASN A 84 4.14 5.10 -7.10
N ALA A 85 3.95 6.42 -7.05
CA ALA A 85 4.83 7.39 -7.69
C ALA A 85 5.71 8.05 -6.64
N ASN A 86 7.02 8.01 -6.85
CA ASN A 86 8.00 8.71 -6.04
C ASN A 86 8.54 9.91 -6.84
N PHE A 87 8.25 11.10 -6.36
CA PHE A 87 8.65 12.37 -6.96
C PHE A 87 9.95 12.85 -6.31
N SER A 88 10.98 13.09 -7.09
CA SER A 88 12.29 13.55 -6.62
C SER A 88 12.78 14.69 -7.48
N PRO A 89 13.02 15.89 -6.93
CA PRO A 89 13.62 16.98 -7.68
C PRO A 89 15.08 16.69 -7.96
N TYR A 90 15.59 17.17 -9.10
CA TYR A 90 17.01 17.23 -9.37
C TYR A 90 17.45 18.69 -9.55
N TYR A 91 18.71 18.94 -9.22
CA TYR A 91 19.23 20.30 -9.03
C TYR A 91 20.38 20.57 -10.00
N ASP A 92 20.49 21.82 -10.39
CA ASP A 92 21.63 22.30 -11.16
C ASP A 92 22.90 22.47 -10.30
N LYS A 93 24.02 22.89 -10.92
CA LYS A 93 25.30 23.12 -10.22
C LYS A 93 25.22 24.27 -9.19
N LYS A 94 24.18 25.10 -9.23
CA LYS A 94 23.95 26.22 -8.29
C LYS A 94 23.03 25.82 -7.15
N GLY A 95 22.46 24.59 -7.19
CA GLY A 95 21.52 24.10 -6.19
C GLY A 95 20.07 24.55 -6.43
N GLU A 96 19.76 25.07 -7.63
CA GLU A 96 18.39 25.41 -8.02
C GLU A 96 17.71 24.18 -8.68
N ILE A 97 16.39 24.05 -8.50
CA ILE A 97 15.64 22.93 -9.09
C ILE A 97 15.68 23.07 -10.62
N GLU A 98 16.27 22.08 -11.29
CA GLU A 98 16.35 21.98 -12.74
C GLU A 98 15.23 21.15 -13.33
N GLY A 99 14.62 20.28 -12.52
CA GLY A 99 13.50 19.46 -12.94
C GLY A 99 13.10 18.42 -11.89
N LEU A 100 12.30 17.46 -12.34
CA LEU A 100 11.68 16.43 -11.52
C LEU A 100 11.79 15.07 -12.16
N VAL A 101 12.18 14.06 -11.38
CA VAL A 101 12.09 12.66 -11.77
C VAL A 101 10.95 12.00 -10.99
N VAL A 102 10.12 11.25 -11.68
CA VAL A 102 9.05 10.44 -11.12
C VAL A 102 9.35 8.98 -11.39
N VAL A 103 9.47 8.19 -10.33
CA VAL A 103 9.61 6.74 -10.41
C VAL A 103 8.28 6.10 -10.07
N LEU A 104 7.76 5.28 -10.97
CA LEU A 104 6.49 4.57 -10.85
C LEU A 104 6.73 3.11 -10.53
N GLN A 105 6.02 2.57 -9.56
CA GLN A 105 6.05 1.16 -9.18
C GLN A 105 4.62 0.61 -9.12
N ASP A 106 4.39 -0.52 -9.76
CA ASP A 106 3.14 -1.26 -9.59
C ASP A 106 3.16 -2.00 -8.24
N ILE A 107 2.33 -1.56 -7.31
CA ILE A 107 2.21 -2.12 -5.97
C ILE A 107 0.91 -2.92 -5.79
N THR A 108 0.26 -3.30 -6.88
CA THR A 108 -1.05 -3.97 -6.86
C THR A 108 -1.03 -5.25 -6.05
N GLU A 109 -0.04 -6.11 -6.27
CA GLU A 109 0.11 -7.37 -5.53
C GLU A 109 0.40 -7.14 -4.04
N GLN A 110 1.28 -6.19 -3.71
CA GLN A 110 1.57 -5.83 -2.32
C GLN A 110 0.33 -5.33 -1.61
N LYS A 111 -0.45 -4.47 -2.28
CA LYS A 111 -1.69 -3.93 -1.71
C LYS A 111 -2.75 -5.03 -1.49
N LYS A 112 -2.91 -5.94 -2.44
CA LYS A 112 -3.80 -7.10 -2.28
C LYS A 112 -3.41 -7.98 -1.10
N LEU A 113 -2.12 -8.27 -0.94
CA LEU A 113 -1.62 -9.05 0.19
C LEU A 113 -1.86 -8.34 1.53
N ASP A 114 -1.64 -7.04 1.58
CA ASP A 114 -1.90 -6.21 2.77
C ASP A 114 -3.40 -6.19 3.14
N ASP A 115 -4.26 -6.04 2.14
CA ASP A 115 -5.71 -6.03 2.35
C ASP A 115 -6.21 -7.41 2.81
N MET A 116 -5.74 -8.51 2.20
CA MET A 116 -6.03 -9.87 2.66
C MET A 116 -5.55 -10.11 4.10
N ARG A 117 -4.37 -9.61 4.45
CA ARG A 117 -3.85 -9.71 5.82
C ARG A 117 -4.71 -8.96 6.83
N LYS A 118 -5.15 -7.74 6.50
CA LYS A 118 -6.05 -6.95 7.35
C LYS A 118 -7.40 -7.62 7.52
N GLU A 119 -7.97 -8.14 6.43
CA GLU A 119 -9.24 -8.88 6.45
C GLU A 119 -9.12 -10.15 7.30
N PHE A 120 -8.03 -10.91 7.13
CA PHE A 120 -7.76 -12.09 7.95
C PHE A 120 -7.71 -11.75 9.45
N VAL A 121 -6.95 -10.72 9.85
CA VAL A 121 -6.85 -10.29 11.25
C VAL A 121 -8.22 -9.83 11.79
N ALA A 122 -9.00 -9.09 10.99
CA ALA A 122 -10.32 -8.66 11.38
C ALA A 122 -11.28 -9.86 11.58
N ASN A 123 -11.28 -10.81 10.66
CA ASN A 123 -12.12 -12.01 10.72
C ASN A 123 -11.75 -12.88 11.91
N VAL A 124 -10.48 -13.15 12.15
CA VAL A 124 -10.02 -13.91 13.33
C VAL A 124 -10.44 -13.20 14.62
N SER A 125 -10.30 -11.89 14.69
CA SER A 125 -10.70 -11.11 15.86
C SER A 125 -12.21 -11.21 16.14
N HIS A 126 -13.02 -11.20 15.09
CA HIS A 126 -14.48 -11.38 15.20
C HIS A 126 -14.83 -12.80 15.63
N GLU A 127 -14.23 -13.82 15.02
CA GLU A 127 -14.46 -15.23 15.33
C GLU A 127 -14.00 -15.62 16.76
N LEU A 128 -13.00 -14.94 17.30
CA LEU A 128 -12.56 -15.15 18.68
C LEU A 128 -13.43 -14.42 19.71
N ARG A 129 -14.05 -13.31 19.35
CA ARG A 129 -14.86 -12.51 20.30
C ARG A 129 -16.08 -13.25 20.79
N THR A 130 -16.77 -13.97 19.92
CA THR A 130 -18.00 -14.72 20.27
C THR A 130 -17.73 -15.80 21.31
N PRO A 131 -16.81 -16.78 21.10
CA PRO A 131 -16.51 -17.79 22.11
C PRO A 131 -15.96 -17.17 23.41
N LEU A 132 -15.14 -16.12 23.31
CA LEU A 132 -14.62 -15.43 24.49
C LEU A 132 -15.75 -14.80 25.33
N THR A 133 -16.76 -14.19 24.69
CA THR A 133 -17.93 -13.64 25.39
C THR A 133 -18.71 -14.76 26.07
N THR A 134 -18.88 -15.90 25.43
CA THR A 134 -19.55 -17.09 25.99
C THR A 134 -18.78 -17.59 27.22
N VAL A 135 -17.46 -17.81 27.08
CA VAL A 135 -16.60 -18.22 28.22
C VAL A 135 -16.73 -17.25 29.39
N LYS A 136 -16.67 -15.94 29.13
CA LYS A 136 -16.80 -14.92 30.16
C LYS A 136 -18.15 -14.97 30.86
N SER A 137 -19.25 -15.05 30.10
CA SER A 137 -20.60 -15.07 30.64
C SER A 137 -20.84 -16.28 31.54
N TYR A 138 -20.45 -17.48 31.11
CA TYR A 138 -20.60 -18.70 31.93
C TYR A 138 -19.68 -18.67 33.17
N THR A 139 -18.47 -18.11 33.03
CA THR A 139 -17.57 -17.94 34.18
C THR A 139 -18.16 -16.98 35.21
N GLU A 140 -18.71 -15.84 34.79
CA GLU A 140 -19.38 -14.89 35.68
C GLU A 140 -20.57 -15.53 36.39
N THR A 141 -21.42 -16.28 35.68
CA THR A 141 -22.54 -16.99 36.26
C THR A 141 -22.14 -18.03 37.32
N LEU A 142 -21.01 -18.76 37.04
CA LEU A 142 -20.46 -19.68 38.05
C LEU A 142 -19.99 -18.97 39.30
N LEU A 143 -19.30 -17.82 39.15
CA LEU A 143 -18.84 -17.02 40.27
C LEU A 143 -20.00 -16.38 41.07
N ASP A 144 -21.11 -16.06 40.42
CA ASP A 144 -22.31 -15.47 41.03
C ASP A 144 -23.21 -16.48 41.81
N GLY A 145 -22.75 -17.75 41.92
CA GLY A 145 -23.38 -18.74 42.78
C GLY A 145 -23.75 -20.08 42.09
N ALA A 146 -23.70 -20.16 40.76
CA ALA A 146 -24.03 -21.41 40.05
C ALA A 146 -23.04 -22.57 40.35
N MET A 147 -21.91 -22.30 40.98
CA MET A 147 -20.99 -23.31 41.49
C MET A 147 -21.54 -24.17 42.60
N GLU A 148 -22.56 -23.69 43.34
CA GLU A 148 -23.21 -24.43 44.44
C GLU A 148 -24.08 -25.58 43.91
N GLU A 149 -24.54 -25.51 42.66
CA GLU A 149 -25.31 -26.54 41.99
C GLU A 149 -24.37 -27.41 41.09
N LYS A 150 -24.00 -28.58 41.62
CA LYS A 150 -22.96 -29.43 40.96
C LYS A 150 -23.29 -29.79 39.52
N GLU A 151 -24.55 -30.07 39.19
CA GLU A 151 -24.94 -30.42 37.83
C GLU A 151 -24.82 -29.24 36.88
N LEU A 152 -25.30 -28.07 37.31
CA LEU A 152 -25.24 -26.83 36.54
C LEU A 152 -23.79 -26.36 36.37
N ALA A 153 -22.98 -26.46 37.42
CA ALA A 153 -21.55 -26.12 37.34
C ALA A 153 -20.80 -27.02 36.33
N THR A 154 -21.10 -28.30 36.30
CA THR A 154 -20.48 -29.24 35.36
C THR A 154 -20.87 -28.92 33.92
N GLU A 155 -22.14 -28.59 33.67
CA GLU A 155 -22.61 -28.16 32.34
C GLU A 155 -21.89 -26.90 31.86
N PHE A 156 -21.85 -25.86 32.71
CA PHE A 156 -21.19 -24.59 32.35
C PHE A 156 -19.68 -24.73 32.10
N LEU A 157 -18.98 -25.51 32.90
CA LEU A 157 -17.57 -25.83 32.70
C LEU A 157 -17.35 -26.61 31.39
N SER A 158 -18.27 -27.51 31.02
CA SER A 158 -18.21 -28.21 29.74
C SER A 158 -18.33 -27.26 28.55
N ILE A 159 -19.22 -26.27 28.63
CA ILE A 159 -19.38 -25.25 27.60
C ILE A 159 -18.12 -24.39 27.50
N ILE A 160 -17.58 -23.93 28.63
CA ILE A 160 -16.34 -23.15 28.66
C ILE A 160 -15.19 -23.92 28.01
N ASN A 161 -15.04 -25.19 28.34
CA ASN A 161 -14.00 -26.04 27.77
C ASN A 161 -14.16 -26.22 26.24
N SER A 162 -15.39 -26.44 25.78
CA SER A 162 -15.70 -26.57 24.34
C SER A 162 -15.36 -25.28 23.56
N GLU A 163 -15.69 -24.11 24.12
CA GLU A 163 -15.36 -22.83 23.45
C GLU A 163 -13.86 -22.54 23.48
N ALA A 164 -13.16 -22.94 24.55
CA ALA A 164 -11.70 -22.86 24.60
C ALA A 164 -11.03 -23.74 23.53
N ASP A 165 -11.50 -24.96 23.33
CA ASP A 165 -11.01 -25.85 22.27
C ASP A 165 -11.29 -25.26 20.88
N ARG A 166 -12.46 -24.65 20.68
CA ARG A 166 -12.79 -23.97 19.43
C ARG A 166 -11.85 -22.80 19.15
N MET A 167 -11.55 -21.97 20.18
CA MET A 167 -10.58 -20.88 20.02
C MET A 167 -9.18 -21.40 19.69
N ALA A 168 -8.73 -22.47 20.35
CA ALA A 168 -7.43 -23.08 20.08
C ALA A 168 -7.31 -23.63 18.64
N PHE A 169 -8.42 -24.09 18.05
CA PHE A 169 -8.47 -24.52 16.67
C PHE A 169 -8.36 -23.34 15.69
N LEU A 170 -8.98 -22.19 15.99
CA LEU A 170 -8.96 -20.99 15.14
C LEU A 170 -7.59 -20.34 15.03
N VAL A 171 -6.69 -20.54 16.00
CA VAL A 171 -5.35 -19.93 16.03
C VAL A 171 -4.22 -20.89 15.62
N ARG A 172 -4.54 -22.08 15.16
CA ARG A 172 -3.59 -23.04 14.59
C ARG A 172 -3.42 -22.84 13.10
#